data_5497d07e96ae8224529d30b545761019
#
_entry.id   5497d07e96ae8224529d30b545761019
#
_cell.length_a   1.000
_cell.length_b   1.000
_cell.length_c   1.000
_cell.angle_alpha   90.00
_cell.angle_beta   90.00
_cell.angle_gamma   90.00
#
_symmetry.space_group_name_H-M   'P 1'
#
loop_
_entity.id
_entity.type
_entity.pdbx_description
1 polymer ?
#
loop_
_entity_poly.entity_id
_entity_poly.type
_entity_poly.pdbx_seq_one_letter_code
_entity_poly.pdbx_strand_id
1 'polypeptide(L)'
;MEHLLELAKRNQERAWEVIRQTDIINIWKSVGAEINLVGSLNMGLLMKHKDIDFHIYTSPFRISDSFQAMARLAENPLIKRIEYGNSLDTEEQCVEWHAWFQDPDNELWQIDMIHIVKGSRYDGYFEKMAERITAVLTDETRQAILKLKYETPDTAVSYTHLRAHET
;
A
#
# COMPACT_ATOMS: atom_id res chain seq x y z
N MET A 1 3.96 20.62 17.21
CA MET A 1 4.17 20.38 15.76
C MET A 1 5.42 19.56 15.50
N GLU A 2 6.52 19.95 16.08
CA GLU A 2 7.80 19.25 15.93
C GLU A 2 7.71 17.77 16.35
N HIS A 3 7.03 17.50 17.47
CA HIS A 3 6.77 16.16 17.96
C HIS A 3 5.99 15.29 16.92
N LEU A 4 5.01 15.89 16.27
CA LEU A 4 4.20 15.20 15.26
C LEU A 4 5.02 14.86 14.02
N LEU A 5 5.90 15.76 13.61
CA LEU A 5 6.78 15.53 12.45
C LEU A 5 7.79 14.43 12.72
N GLU A 6 8.33 14.38 13.95
CA GLU A 6 9.23 13.31 14.36
C GLU A 6 8.53 11.96 14.37
N LEU A 7 7.29 11.91 14.86
CA LEU A 7 6.49 10.69 14.86
C LEU A 7 6.23 10.20 13.42
N ALA A 8 5.81 11.11 12.55
CA ALA A 8 5.55 10.78 11.14
C ALA A 8 6.81 10.24 10.45
N LYS A 9 7.94 10.93 10.66
CA LYS A 9 9.23 10.51 10.10
C LYS A 9 9.61 9.10 10.55
N ARG A 10 9.51 8.83 11.85
CA ARG A 10 9.83 7.53 12.41
C ARG A 10 8.94 6.43 11.85
N ASN A 11 7.63 6.69 11.75
CA ASN A 11 6.70 5.71 11.20
C ASN A 11 6.94 5.47 9.71
N GLN A 12 7.30 6.49 8.96
CA GLN A 12 7.65 6.34 7.55
C GLN A 12 8.94 5.51 7.39
N GLU A 13 9.93 5.73 8.24
CA GLU A 13 11.16 4.93 8.24
C GLU A 13 10.87 3.47 8.56
N ARG A 14 9.98 3.20 9.51
CA ARG A 14 9.56 1.85 9.85
C ARG A 14 8.81 1.18 8.70
N ALA A 15 7.97 1.92 7.98
CA ALA A 15 7.28 1.39 6.82
C ALA A 15 8.28 0.94 5.75
N TRP A 16 9.30 1.74 5.48
CA TRP A 16 10.36 1.36 4.54
C TRP A 16 11.12 0.12 5.02
N GLU A 17 11.33 -0.01 6.33
CA GLU A 17 11.95 -1.20 6.91
C GLU A 17 11.09 -2.44 6.69
N VAL A 18 9.77 -2.33 6.85
CA VAL A 18 8.83 -3.43 6.57
C VAL A 18 8.95 -3.86 5.10
N ILE A 19 9.04 -2.91 4.19
CA ILE A 19 9.22 -3.20 2.76
C ILE A 19 10.51 -4.00 2.53
N ARG A 20 11.60 -3.62 3.18
CA ARG A 20 12.87 -4.35 3.07
C ARG A 20 12.80 -5.73 3.70
N GLN A 21 12.26 -5.84 4.90
CA GLN A 21 12.22 -7.10 5.64
C GLN A 21 11.31 -8.15 5.00
N THR A 22 10.26 -7.71 4.31
CA THR A 22 9.36 -8.62 3.60
C THR A 22 9.90 -9.03 2.23
N ASP A 23 10.85 -8.27 1.69
CA ASP A 23 11.36 -8.45 0.31
C ASP A 23 10.24 -8.37 -0.74
N ILE A 24 9.19 -7.63 -0.43
CA ILE A 24 7.95 -7.60 -1.21
C ILE A 24 8.16 -7.18 -2.66
N ILE A 25 9.03 -6.20 -2.89
CA ILE A 25 9.28 -5.68 -4.24
C ILE A 25 9.95 -6.74 -5.09
N ASN A 26 10.98 -7.40 -4.57
CA ASN A 26 11.68 -8.46 -5.30
C ASN A 26 10.79 -9.69 -5.51
N ILE A 27 9.94 -10.01 -4.54
CA ILE A 27 8.99 -11.12 -4.66
C ILE A 27 8.09 -10.91 -5.89
N TRP A 28 7.48 -9.73 -6.01
CA TRP A 28 6.61 -9.45 -7.15
C TRP A 28 7.39 -9.37 -8.48
N LYS A 29 8.57 -8.78 -8.45
CA LYS A 29 9.43 -8.74 -9.65
C LYS A 29 9.80 -10.13 -10.11
N SER A 30 9.97 -11.08 -9.19
CA SER A 30 10.36 -12.45 -9.53
C SER A 30 9.29 -13.21 -10.33
N VAL A 31 8.04 -12.76 -10.28
CA VAL A 31 6.96 -13.32 -11.10
C VAL A 31 6.67 -12.48 -12.35
N GLY A 32 7.56 -11.54 -12.67
CA GLY A 32 7.44 -10.70 -13.86
C GLY A 32 6.56 -9.48 -13.70
N ALA A 33 6.24 -9.11 -12.48
CA ALA A 33 5.35 -7.98 -12.21
C ALA A 33 6.09 -6.65 -12.12
N GLU A 34 5.39 -5.59 -12.51
CA GLU A 34 5.72 -4.22 -12.14
C GLU A 34 5.00 -3.92 -10.83
N ILE A 35 5.71 -3.41 -9.86
CA ILE A 35 5.14 -3.06 -8.55
C ILE A 35 5.41 -1.59 -8.24
N ASN A 36 4.37 -0.84 -7.92
CA ASN A 36 4.43 0.59 -7.64
C ASN A 36 3.92 0.87 -6.23
N LEU A 37 4.70 1.59 -5.45
CA LEU A 37 4.23 2.12 -4.16
C LEU A 37 3.24 3.25 -4.43
N VAL A 38 2.08 3.20 -3.79
CA VAL A 38 1.05 4.23 -3.86
C VAL A 38 0.59 4.59 -2.44
N GLY A 39 -0.33 5.52 -2.31
CA GLY A 39 -0.92 5.85 -1.01
C GLY A 39 -0.07 6.76 -0.14
N SER A 40 -0.36 6.74 1.16
CA SER A 40 0.20 7.71 2.10
C SER A 40 1.71 7.69 2.20
N LEU A 41 2.32 6.51 2.25
CA LEU A 41 3.78 6.42 2.35
C LEU A 41 4.46 7.03 1.13
N ASN A 42 3.92 6.76 -0.06
CA ASN A 42 4.47 7.29 -1.31
C ASN A 42 4.45 8.83 -1.35
N MET A 43 3.44 9.43 -0.75
CA MET A 43 3.28 10.88 -0.74
C MET A 43 3.94 11.56 0.47
N GLY A 44 4.54 10.79 1.37
CA GLY A 44 5.10 11.33 2.61
C GLY A 44 4.04 11.78 3.60
N LEU A 45 2.86 11.18 3.53
CA LEU A 45 1.70 11.52 4.36
C LEU A 45 1.33 10.43 5.36
N LEU A 46 2.16 9.40 5.51
CA LEU A 46 1.92 8.37 6.51
C LEU A 46 2.19 8.93 7.90
N MET A 47 1.23 8.80 8.78
CA MET A 47 1.32 9.28 10.16
C MET A 47 1.31 8.12 11.15
N LYS A 48 0.18 7.79 11.73
CA LYS A 48 0.07 6.71 12.73
C LYS A 48 -0.56 5.43 12.18
N HIS A 49 -1.21 5.50 11.04
CA HIS A 49 -1.84 4.36 10.41
C HIS A 49 -0.76 3.49 9.76
N LYS A 50 -0.73 2.21 10.12
CA LYS A 50 0.33 1.29 9.69
C LYS A 50 -0.09 0.52 8.45
N ASP A 51 -0.30 1.25 7.36
CA ASP A 51 -0.68 0.70 6.05
C ASP A 51 0.37 1.04 5.00
N ILE A 52 0.66 0.08 4.15
CA ILE A 52 1.56 0.24 3.01
C ILE A 52 0.81 -0.25 1.78
N ASP A 53 0.73 0.56 0.74
CA ASP A 53 -0.10 0.28 -0.44
C ASP A 53 0.75 0.11 -1.69
N PHE A 54 0.49 -0.97 -2.43
CA PHE A 54 1.13 -1.24 -3.71
C PHE A 54 0.09 -1.54 -4.78
N HIS A 55 0.35 -1.06 -5.99
CA HIS A 55 -0.33 -1.48 -7.19
C HIS A 55 0.60 -2.32 -8.05
N ILE A 56 0.09 -3.42 -8.56
CA ILE A 56 0.87 -4.43 -9.27
C ILE A 56 0.24 -4.68 -10.65
N TYR A 57 1.10 -4.80 -11.66
CA TYR A 57 0.71 -5.05 -13.03
C TYR A 57 1.53 -6.18 -13.62
N THR A 58 0.85 -7.12 -14.29
CA THR A 58 1.50 -8.18 -15.07
C THR A 58 0.92 -8.18 -16.47
N SER A 59 1.70 -8.65 -17.45
CA SER A 59 1.23 -8.75 -18.83
C SER A 59 1.77 -10.05 -19.44
N PRO A 60 0.91 -11.02 -19.81
CA PRO A 60 -0.54 -11.02 -19.59
C PRO A 60 -0.92 -11.17 -18.12
N PHE A 61 -2.15 -10.78 -17.78
CA PHE A 61 -2.67 -10.96 -16.41
C PHE A 61 -2.91 -12.45 -16.14
N ARG A 62 -2.30 -12.96 -15.07
CA ARG A 62 -2.52 -14.31 -14.57
C ARG A 62 -2.66 -14.29 -13.06
N ILE A 63 -3.77 -14.85 -12.56
CA ILE A 63 -3.97 -14.96 -11.11
C ILE A 63 -2.86 -15.78 -10.47
N SER A 64 -2.38 -16.81 -11.17
CA SER A 64 -1.32 -17.69 -10.64
C SER A 64 -0.04 -16.93 -10.29
N ASP A 65 0.28 -15.86 -11.02
CA ASP A 65 1.45 -15.04 -10.71
C ASP A 65 1.36 -14.43 -9.31
N SER A 66 0.18 -13.91 -8.94
CA SER A 66 0.01 -13.34 -7.60
C SER A 66 -0.01 -14.41 -6.52
N PHE A 67 -0.58 -15.59 -6.78
CA PHE A 67 -0.49 -16.68 -5.81
C PHE A 67 0.94 -17.15 -5.57
N GLN A 68 1.76 -17.18 -6.61
CA GLN A 68 3.19 -17.50 -6.49
C GLN A 68 3.91 -16.46 -5.64
N ALA A 69 3.62 -15.19 -5.86
CA ALA A 69 4.21 -14.12 -5.06
C ALA A 69 3.80 -14.25 -3.58
N MET A 70 2.53 -14.52 -3.33
CA MET A 70 2.04 -14.66 -1.96
C MET A 70 2.56 -15.92 -1.28
N ALA A 71 2.77 -17.01 -2.03
CA ALA A 71 3.40 -18.21 -1.47
C ALA A 71 4.81 -17.91 -0.93
N ARG A 72 5.57 -17.10 -1.64
CA ARG A 72 6.90 -16.67 -1.19
C ARG A 72 6.83 -15.74 0.00
N LEU A 73 5.91 -14.78 -0.04
CA LEU A 73 5.72 -13.85 1.07
C LEU A 73 5.36 -14.61 2.36
N ALA A 74 4.52 -15.63 2.24
CA ALA A 74 4.06 -16.43 3.37
C ALA A 74 5.19 -17.23 4.05
N GLU A 75 6.31 -17.43 3.39
CA GLU A 75 7.49 -18.08 3.99
C GLU A 75 8.14 -17.20 5.07
N ASN A 76 7.90 -15.91 5.05
CA ASN A 76 8.38 -15.01 6.08
C ASN A 76 7.57 -15.26 7.37
N PRO A 77 8.22 -15.69 8.48
CA PRO A 77 7.49 -16.04 9.70
C PRO A 77 6.81 -14.84 10.37
N LEU A 78 7.15 -13.62 9.99
CA LEU A 78 6.52 -12.41 10.52
C LEU A 78 5.27 -12.01 9.73
N ILE A 79 4.99 -12.66 8.62
CA ILE A 79 3.70 -12.55 7.93
C ILE A 79 2.71 -13.46 8.66
N LYS A 80 1.72 -12.86 9.30
CA LYS A 80 0.80 -13.57 10.18
C LYS A 80 -0.53 -13.92 9.52
N ARG A 81 -0.86 -13.23 8.43
CA ARG A 81 -2.14 -13.43 7.75
C ARG A 81 -2.02 -12.90 6.31
N ILE A 82 -2.68 -13.59 5.39
CA ILE A 82 -2.84 -13.12 4.01
C ILE A 82 -4.29 -13.35 3.63
N GLU A 83 -4.93 -12.34 3.06
CA GLU A 83 -6.30 -12.42 2.55
C GLU A 83 -6.31 -12.17 1.05
N TYR A 84 -7.16 -12.90 0.35
CA TYR A 84 -7.35 -12.84 -1.09
C TYR A 84 -8.78 -12.42 -1.41
N GLY A 85 -8.92 -11.50 -2.38
CA GLY A 85 -10.22 -11.14 -2.91
C GLY A 85 -10.15 -11.06 -4.43
N ASN A 86 -11.17 -11.60 -5.11
CA ASN A 86 -11.26 -11.55 -6.56
C ASN A 86 -12.34 -10.55 -6.98
N SER A 87 -11.90 -9.45 -7.57
CA SER A 87 -12.78 -8.40 -8.10
C SER A 87 -12.63 -8.24 -9.62
N LEU A 88 -12.24 -9.32 -10.31
CA LEU A 88 -12.02 -9.29 -11.77
C LEU A 88 -13.30 -9.08 -12.55
N ASP A 89 -14.44 -9.50 -12.01
CA ASP A 89 -15.76 -9.35 -12.62
C ASP A 89 -16.47 -8.04 -12.24
N THR A 90 -15.76 -7.14 -11.59
CA THR A 90 -16.27 -5.81 -11.23
C THR A 90 -15.60 -4.73 -12.07
N GLU A 91 -16.04 -3.48 -11.92
CA GLU A 91 -15.40 -2.33 -12.57
C GLU A 91 -13.93 -2.17 -12.18
N GLU A 92 -13.56 -2.70 -11.04
CA GLU A 92 -12.18 -2.58 -10.54
C GLU A 92 -11.21 -3.46 -11.30
N GLN A 93 -11.66 -4.59 -11.83
CA GLN A 93 -10.86 -5.53 -12.62
C GLN A 93 -9.49 -5.79 -11.98
N CYS A 94 -9.52 -6.30 -10.76
CA CYS A 94 -8.31 -6.56 -9.98
C CYS A 94 -8.47 -7.77 -9.08
N VAL A 95 -7.33 -8.24 -8.61
CA VAL A 95 -7.23 -9.19 -7.50
C VAL A 95 -6.62 -8.45 -6.33
N GLU A 96 -7.26 -8.52 -5.18
CA GLU A 96 -6.83 -7.82 -3.98
C GLU A 96 -6.13 -8.77 -3.02
N TRP A 97 -4.98 -8.35 -2.53
CA TRP A 97 -4.25 -9.06 -1.49
C TRP A 97 -4.02 -8.12 -0.32
N HIS A 98 -4.24 -8.63 0.88
CA HIS A 98 -3.92 -7.94 2.12
C HIS A 98 -3.07 -8.86 2.95
N ALA A 99 -1.92 -8.39 3.40
CA ALA A 99 -1.02 -9.17 4.25
C ALA A 99 -0.73 -8.39 5.53
N TRP A 100 -0.54 -9.12 6.63
CA TRP A 100 -0.22 -8.52 7.93
C TRP A 100 1.15 -8.99 8.38
N PHE A 101 2.03 -8.02 8.60
CA PHE A 101 3.40 -8.21 9.05
C PHE A 101 3.52 -7.72 10.49
N GLN A 102 3.99 -8.59 11.38
CA GLN A 102 4.23 -8.24 12.77
C GLN A 102 5.71 -7.91 12.95
N ASP A 103 6.03 -6.65 13.25
CA ASP A 103 7.42 -6.22 13.37
C ASP A 103 8.05 -6.66 14.71
N PRO A 104 9.39 -6.49 14.87
CA PRO A 104 10.06 -6.88 16.11
C PRO A 104 9.53 -6.16 17.36
N ASP A 105 8.92 -4.99 17.21
CA ASP A 105 8.30 -4.25 18.32
C ASP A 105 6.85 -4.67 18.54
N ASN A 106 6.43 -5.76 17.93
CA ASN A 106 5.10 -6.34 18.07
C ASN A 106 3.98 -5.47 17.47
N GLU A 107 4.32 -4.54 16.60
CA GLU A 107 3.36 -3.72 15.87
C GLU A 107 2.94 -4.42 14.58
N LEU A 108 1.67 -4.32 14.24
CA LEU A 108 1.09 -4.99 13.08
C LEU A 108 0.95 -4.00 11.92
N TRP A 109 1.60 -4.33 10.80
CA TRP A 109 1.54 -3.56 9.57
C TRP A 109 0.66 -4.27 8.56
N GLN A 110 -0.22 -3.54 7.91
CA GLN A 110 -1.04 -4.06 6.82
C GLN A 110 -0.41 -3.65 5.49
N ILE A 111 -0.21 -4.64 4.62
CA ILE A 111 0.32 -4.41 3.27
C ILE A 111 -0.79 -4.73 2.29
N ASP A 112 -1.22 -3.73 1.56
CA ASP A 112 -2.27 -3.86 0.55
C ASP A 112 -1.63 -3.94 -0.83
N MET A 113 -1.94 -5.00 -1.55
CA MET A 113 -1.35 -5.29 -2.86
C MET A 113 -2.48 -5.53 -3.84
N ILE A 114 -2.69 -4.58 -4.73
CA ILE A 114 -3.78 -4.64 -5.70
C ILE A 114 -3.21 -4.98 -7.06
N HIS A 115 -3.52 -6.18 -7.53
CA HIS A 115 -3.05 -6.70 -8.82
C HIS A 115 -4.09 -6.34 -9.88
N ILE A 116 -3.78 -5.34 -10.69
CA ILE A 116 -4.70 -4.66 -11.59
C ILE A 116 -4.50 -5.15 -13.02
N VAL A 117 -5.60 -5.39 -13.72
CA VAL A 117 -5.55 -5.72 -15.15
C VAL A 117 -5.10 -4.49 -15.94
N LYS A 118 -4.05 -4.64 -16.73
CA LYS A 118 -3.57 -3.56 -17.60
C LYS A 118 -4.65 -3.12 -18.57
N GLY A 119 -4.75 -1.81 -18.79
CA GLY A 119 -5.75 -1.22 -19.68
C GLY A 119 -7.13 -1.07 -19.03
N SER A 120 -7.30 -1.50 -17.79
CA SER A 120 -8.55 -1.30 -17.05
C SER A 120 -8.69 0.13 -16.56
N ARG A 121 -9.85 0.45 -15.98
CA ARG A 121 -10.19 1.79 -15.49
C ARG A 121 -9.17 2.37 -14.53
N TYR A 122 -8.58 1.53 -13.66
CA TYR A 122 -7.68 1.99 -12.62
C TYR A 122 -6.20 1.82 -12.97
N ASP A 123 -5.89 1.39 -14.18
CA ASP A 123 -4.49 1.30 -14.62
C ASP A 123 -3.83 2.69 -14.59
N GLY A 124 -2.85 2.84 -13.71
CA GLY A 124 -2.12 4.09 -13.53
C GLY A 124 -2.90 5.22 -12.85
N TYR A 125 -4.15 4.99 -12.49
CA TYR A 125 -5.02 6.03 -11.90
C TYR A 125 -4.46 6.60 -10.61
N PHE A 126 -4.11 5.72 -9.66
CA PHE A 126 -3.64 6.14 -8.34
C PHE A 126 -2.22 6.67 -8.38
N GLU A 127 -1.40 6.15 -9.29
CA GLU A 127 -0.04 6.67 -9.51
C GLU A 127 -0.08 8.12 -10.01
N LYS A 128 -0.95 8.41 -10.97
CA LYS A 128 -1.14 9.78 -11.49
C LYS A 128 -1.73 10.71 -10.45
N MET A 129 -2.67 10.22 -9.65
CA MET A 129 -3.26 11.00 -8.57
C MET A 129 -2.19 11.39 -7.54
N ALA A 130 -1.34 10.43 -7.17
CA ALA A 130 -0.25 10.69 -6.23
C ALA A 130 0.75 11.71 -6.78
N GLU A 131 1.08 11.64 -8.07
CA GLU A 131 1.95 12.62 -8.72
C GLU A 131 1.35 14.03 -8.66
N ARG A 132 0.06 14.16 -8.96
CA ARG A 132 -0.64 15.45 -8.92
C ARG A 132 -0.69 16.03 -7.52
N ILE A 133 -0.99 15.22 -6.53
CA ILE A 133 -1.02 15.65 -5.12
C ILE A 133 0.37 16.07 -4.68
N THR A 134 1.39 15.26 -4.96
CA THR A 134 2.77 15.55 -4.57
C THR A 134 3.28 16.84 -5.21
N ALA A 135 2.88 17.10 -6.45
CA ALA A 135 3.31 18.31 -7.18
C ALA A 135 2.79 19.60 -6.53
N VAL A 136 1.65 19.56 -5.84
CA VAL A 136 1.07 20.75 -5.20
C VAL A 136 1.30 20.80 -3.69
N LEU A 137 1.87 19.75 -3.10
CA LEU A 137 2.16 19.73 -1.67
C LEU A 137 3.32 20.67 -1.35
N THR A 138 3.10 21.54 -0.38
CA THR A 138 4.16 22.33 0.25
C THR A 138 4.47 21.72 1.60
N ASP A 139 5.59 22.12 2.21
CA ASP A 139 5.91 21.68 3.57
C ASP A 139 4.81 22.06 4.55
N GLU A 140 4.26 23.24 4.40
CA GLU A 140 3.19 23.76 5.24
C GLU A 140 1.92 22.93 5.13
N THR A 141 1.51 22.62 3.89
CA THR A 141 0.32 21.80 3.61
C THR A 141 0.53 20.37 4.12
N ARG A 142 1.72 19.82 3.90
CA ARG A 142 2.08 18.48 4.39
C ARG A 142 1.95 18.39 5.91
N GLN A 143 2.49 19.38 6.62
CA GLN A 143 2.40 19.43 8.08
C GLN A 143 0.95 19.53 8.55
N ALA A 144 0.13 20.33 7.88
CA ALA A 144 -1.29 20.46 8.20
C ALA A 144 -2.02 19.13 8.04
N ILE A 145 -1.74 18.39 6.96
CA ILE A 145 -2.36 17.08 6.72
C ILE A 145 -1.90 16.07 7.78
N LEU A 146 -0.62 16.06 8.10
CA LEU A 146 -0.09 15.16 9.12
C LEU A 146 -0.72 15.43 10.48
N LYS A 147 -0.88 16.70 10.85
CA LYS A 147 -1.55 17.09 12.09
C LYS A 147 -3.01 16.62 12.11
N LEU A 148 -3.73 16.81 11.01
CA LEU A 148 -5.10 16.37 10.88
C LEU A 148 -5.22 14.85 11.03
N LYS A 149 -4.33 14.12 10.39
CA LYS A 149 -4.30 12.64 10.49
C LYS A 149 -3.99 12.18 11.91
N TYR A 150 -3.11 12.88 12.60
CA TYR A 150 -2.80 12.57 14.00
C TYR A 150 -4.00 12.77 14.92
N GLU A 151 -4.73 13.85 14.72
CA GLU A 151 -5.89 14.22 15.56
C GLU A 151 -7.13 13.40 15.20
N THR A 152 -7.21 12.83 14.02
CA THR A 152 -8.36 12.05 13.59
C THR A 152 -8.29 10.65 14.19
N PRO A 153 -9.40 10.10 14.70
CA PRO A 153 -9.44 8.72 15.19
C PRO A 153 -9.00 7.75 14.10
N ASP A 154 -8.25 6.73 14.53
CA ASP A 154 -7.73 5.71 13.63
C ASP A 154 -8.86 4.78 13.19
N THR A 155 -9.56 5.16 12.14
CA THR A 155 -10.59 4.31 11.54
C THR A 155 -9.96 3.56 10.37
N ALA A 156 -10.07 2.24 10.40
CA ALA A 156 -9.58 1.39 9.31
C ALA A 156 -10.44 1.63 8.06
N VAL A 157 -9.97 2.52 7.18
CA VAL A 157 -10.56 2.70 5.87
C VAL A 157 -9.70 1.91 4.91
N SER A 158 -10.21 0.76 4.44
CA SER A 158 -9.47 -0.06 3.50
C SER A 158 -9.33 0.67 2.16
N TYR A 159 -8.28 0.34 1.43
CA TYR A 159 -8.05 0.88 0.10
C TYR A 159 -9.24 0.61 -0.84
N THR A 160 -9.79 -0.58 -0.76
CA THR A 160 -10.98 -0.98 -1.52
C THR A 160 -12.17 -0.09 -1.20
N HIS A 161 -12.36 0.25 0.07
CA HIS A 161 -13.43 1.12 0.51
C HIS A 161 -13.29 2.53 -0.09
N LEU A 162 -12.09 3.07 -0.15
CA LEU A 162 -11.82 4.35 -0.80
C LEU A 162 -12.16 4.33 -2.27
N ARG A 163 -11.83 3.25 -2.96
CA ARG A 163 -12.17 3.07 -4.37
C ARG A 163 -13.68 3.06 -4.60
N ALA A 164 -14.42 2.39 -3.74
CA ALA A 164 -15.88 2.31 -3.83
C ALA A 164 -16.53 3.69 -3.71
N HIS A 165 -15.95 4.60 -2.95
CA HIS A 165 -16.46 5.95 -2.77
C HIS A 165 -16.17 6.88 -3.94
N GLU A 166 -15.24 6.54 -4.80
CA GLU A 166 -14.88 7.36 -5.96
C GLU A 166 -15.76 7.08 -7.18
N THR A 167 -16.54 6.05 -7.15
CA THR A 167 -17.47 5.71 -8.21
C THR A 167 -18.85 6.31 -7.97
#